data_f0f00c117853198eb98c19eb090dd37e
#
_entry.id   f0f00c117853198eb98c19eb090dd37e
#
_cell.length_a   1.000
_cell.length_b   1.000
_cell.length_c   1.000
_cell.angle_alpha   90.00
_cell.angle_beta   90.00
_cell.angle_gamma   90.00
#
_symmetry.space_group_name_H-M   'P 1'
#
loop_
_entity.id
_entity.type
_entity.pdbx_description
1 polymer ?
#
loop_
_entity_poly.entity_id
_entity_poly.type
_entity_poly.pdbx_seq_one_letter_code
_entity_poly.pdbx_strand_id
1 'polypeptide(L)'
;MKRARRKPPTEGKHAVKADQYTGDSRYSEAAKAAVQATTARVREMHRAIAGKTFDVLEKIPLIAGPAALVRVTHDAIAGSVYTSIHHGSGSLLAATAAIERRLPAAGEDVTGSRIGSTLRSALNAGFGDYLAASGNALAIPMALHVEGRPVPLDTASLDAAYPSAGSRLAVLIHGLAFDEYCWLPGEGTGVDIGRKLEADFGHVPLYLRYNTGLAIADNGASLAVFLEFLLSAWPQKIESLILVGHSMGGLIAREACEQAAADDLLWPQVTTMLICLGSPHLGSPVERLGQAVTTALHSTDITAPLGRIAAARSQGVQDLRFGPKANPRTPHAIAMRFIGSTLTDDVDHPLGEWLGDGLVTLGSATAHPVTGNIRSARIGGIGHMALLTEPRVYAQVARWLRELAPA
;
A
#
# COMPACT_ATOMS: atom_id res chain seq x y z
N MET A 1 -64.14 13.17 -48.78
CA MET A 1 -63.61 12.93 -47.43
C MET A 1 -62.12 13.18 -47.45
N LYS A 2 -61.70 14.35 -46.96
CA LYS A 2 -60.30 14.75 -46.92
C LYS A 2 -59.67 14.29 -45.62
N ARG A 3 -58.63 13.41 -45.67
CA ARG A 3 -57.79 13.01 -44.49
C ARG A 3 -56.85 14.14 -44.14
N ALA A 4 -56.97 14.69 -42.93
CA ALA A 4 -56.10 15.67 -42.37
C ALA A 4 -54.72 14.99 -41.99
N ARG A 5 -53.63 15.56 -42.52
CA ARG A 5 -52.26 15.22 -42.12
C ARG A 5 -51.97 15.87 -40.76
N ARG A 6 -51.66 15.03 -39.74
CA ARG A 6 -51.13 15.49 -38.47
C ARG A 6 -49.64 15.86 -38.65
N LYS A 7 -49.29 17.06 -38.23
CA LYS A 7 -47.87 17.52 -38.05
C LYS A 7 -47.21 16.76 -36.92
N PRO A 8 -45.91 16.40 -37.02
CA PRO A 8 -45.15 15.86 -35.90
C PRO A 8 -44.86 16.96 -34.86
N PRO A 9 -44.69 16.60 -33.58
CA PRO A 9 -44.37 17.55 -32.51
C PRO A 9 -42.94 18.06 -32.67
N THR A 10 -42.76 19.34 -32.47
CA THR A 10 -41.48 20.07 -32.38
C THR A 10 -40.66 19.56 -31.20
N GLU A 11 -39.48 19.00 -31.48
CA GLU A 11 -38.45 18.69 -30.47
C GLU A 11 -38.01 19.98 -29.76
N GLY A 12 -38.37 20.10 -28.49
CA GLY A 12 -37.82 21.07 -27.59
C GLY A 12 -36.37 20.73 -27.30
N LYS A 13 -35.44 21.50 -27.86
CA LYS A 13 -34.03 21.50 -27.50
C LYS A 13 -33.87 22.01 -26.06
N HIS A 14 -33.98 21.15 -25.07
CA HIS A 14 -33.31 21.41 -23.78
C HIS A 14 -31.83 21.13 -23.96
N ALA A 15 -31.10 22.18 -24.35
CA ALA A 15 -29.65 22.23 -24.18
C ALA A 15 -29.36 22.23 -22.69
N VAL A 16 -29.01 21.06 -22.13
CA VAL A 16 -28.35 20.96 -20.85
C VAL A 16 -27.02 21.69 -21.04
N LYS A 17 -26.92 22.90 -20.46
CA LYS A 17 -25.64 23.58 -20.30
C LYS A 17 -24.73 22.61 -19.58
N ALA A 18 -23.69 22.11 -20.26
CA ALA A 18 -22.55 21.49 -19.62
C ALA A 18 -21.92 22.58 -18.74
N ASP A 19 -22.24 22.54 -17.44
CA ASP A 19 -21.50 23.28 -16.44
C ASP A 19 -20.07 22.79 -16.55
N GLN A 20 -19.17 23.71 -16.91
CA GLN A 20 -17.74 23.52 -16.88
C GLN A 20 -17.36 23.23 -15.44
N TYR A 21 -17.22 21.94 -15.11
CA TYR A 21 -16.60 21.49 -13.88
C TYR A 21 -15.12 21.86 -13.96
N THR A 22 -14.77 22.99 -13.38
CA THR A 22 -13.38 23.32 -13.04
C THR A 22 -12.91 22.34 -11.98
N GLY A 23 -12.18 21.30 -12.41
CA GLY A 23 -11.75 20.18 -11.57
C GLY A 23 -10.72 20.50 -10.49
N ASP A 24 -10.22 21.74 -10.43
CA ASP A 24 -8.98 22.07 -9.73
C ASP A 24 -9.11 22.51 -8.26
N SER A 25 -10.30 22.85 -7.78
CA SER A 25 -10.45 23.32 -6.39
C SER A 25 -10.80 22.22 -5.38
N ARG A 26 -11.22 21.04 -5.84
CA ARG A 26 -11.74 19.96 -4.99
C ARG A 26 -10.67 19.18 -4.26
N TYR A 27 -9.48 19.03 -4.85
CA TYR A 27 -8.38 18.25 -4.26
C TYR A 27 -7.77 18.95 -3.04
N SER A 28 -7.50 20.23 -3.15
CA SER A 28 -6.92 21.03 -2.06
C SER A 28 -7.91 21.23 -0.90
N GLU A 29 -9.21 21.38 -1.19
CA GLU A 29 -10.23 21.50 -0.15
C GLU A 29 -10.51 20.19 0.57
N ALA A 30 -10.56 19.06 -0.15
CA ALA A 30 -10.71 17.74 0.46
C ALA A 30 -9.50 17.37 1.32
N ALA A 31 -8.29 17.63 0.85
CA ALA A 31 -7.06 17.43 1.61
C ALA A 31 -7.01 18.35 2.84
N LYS A 32 -7.38 19.61 2.71
CA LYS A 32 -7.50 20.57 3.82
C LYS A 32 -8.51 20.10 4.86
N ALA A 33 -9.71 19.70 4.44
CA ALA A 33 -10.75 19.21 5.34
C ALA A 33 -10.31 17.92 6.06
N ALA A 34 -9.66 16.99 5.38
CA ALA A 34 -9.12 15.76 5.96
C ALA A 34 -8.03 16.03 7.01
N VAL A 35 -7.09 16.95 6.70
CA VAL A 35 -6.04 17.34 7.65
C VAL A 35 -6.64 18.06 8.86
N GLN A 36 -7.57 18.97 8.66
CA GLN A 36 -8.22 19.70 9.75
C GLN A 36 -9.05 18.78 10.66
N ALA A 37 -9.87 17.90 10.09
CA ALA A 37 -10.67 16.94 10.84
C ALA A 37 -9.78 15.97 11.63
N THR A 38 -8.69 15.52 11.03
CA THR A 38 -7.72 14.62 11.68
C THR A 38 -6.99 15.33 12.81
N THR A 39 -6.49 16.53 12.58
CA THR A 39 -5.81 17.34 13.61
C THR A 39 -6.70 17.59 14.81
N ALA A 40 -7.99 17.88 14.59
CA ALA A 40 -8.96 18.07 15.66
C ALA A 40 -9.15 16.79 16.49
N ARG A 41 -9.31 15.64 15.85
CA ARG A 41 -9.50 14.34 16.53
C ARG A 41 -8.26 13.89 17.31
N VAL A 42 -7.08 14.08 16.74
CA VAL A 42 -5.82 13.74 17.43
C VAL A 42 -5.62 14.66 18.63
N ARG A 43 -5.93 15.93 18.51
CA ARG A 43 -5.90 16.89 19.63
C ARG A 43 -6.83 16.46 20.76
N GLU A 44 -8.06 16.06 20.44
CA GLU A 44 -9.03 15.56 21.44
C GLU A 44 -8.50 14.32 22.15
N MET A 45 -7.98 13.35 21.40
CA MET A 45 -7.44 12.10 21.96
C MET A 45 -6.18 12.35 22.79
N HIS A 46 -5.26 13.18 22.32
CA HIS A 46 -4.06 13.57 23.06
C HIS A 46 -4.43 14.21 24.41
N ARG A 47 -5.37 15.17 24.38
CA ARG A 47 -5.86 15.82 25.60
C ARG A 47 -6.53 14.84 26.55
N ALA A 48 -7.31 13.87 26.05
CA ALA A 48 -7.95 12.87 26.88
C ALA A 48 -6.93 11.93 27.56
N ILE A 49 -5.89 11.52 26.85
CA ILE A 49 -4.83 10.65 27.39
C ILE A 49 -3.95 11.42 28.38
N ALA A 50 -3.41 12.58 27.96
CA ALA A 50 -2.56 13.40 28.80
C ALA A 50 -3.31 13.89 30.05
N GLY A 51 -4.57 14.32 29.90
CA GLY A 51 -5.42 14.74 31.00
C GLY A 51 -5.57 13.67 32.07
N LYS A 52 -5.90 12.42 31.69
CA LYS A 52 -6.00 11.30 32.63
C LYS A 52 -4.70 11.03 33.38
N THR A 53 -3.57 11.11 32.66
CA THR A 53 -2.24 10.92 33.26
C THR A 53 -1.95 12.01 34.29
N PHE A 54 -2.19 13.28 33.96
CA PHE A 54 -1.98 14.38 34.89
C PHE A 54 -2.97 14.36 36.07
N ASP A 55 -4.23 14.00 35.83
CA ASP A 55 -5.25 13.83 36.89
C ASP A 55 -4.84 12.79 37.94
N VAL A 56 -4.09 11.76 37.55
CA VAL A 56 -3.55 10.76 38.47
C VAL A 56 -2.32 11.32 39.21
N LEU A 57 -1.40 11.96 38.50
CA LEU A 57 -0.18 12.53 39.10
C LEU A 57 -0.49 13.67 40.08
N GLU A 58 -1.46 14.52 39.79
CA GLU A 58 -1.90 15.62 40.66
C GLU A 58 -2.58 15.15 41.96
N LYS A 59 -3.02 13.90 42.04
CA LYS A 59 -3.57 13.28 43.28
C LYS A 59 -2.49 12.78 44.23
N ILE A 60 -1.22 12.77 43.83
CA ILE A 60 -0.11 12.33 44.66
C ILE A 60 0.48 13.57 45.38
N PRO A 61 0.33 13.71 46.73
CA PRO A 61 0.62 14.98 47.42
C PRO A 61 2.05 15.51 47.25
N LEU A 62 3.05 14.61 47.07
CA LEU A 62 4.46 14.98 46.96
C LEU A 62 4.81 15.58 45.59
N ILE A 63 4.06 15.26 44.54
CA ILE A 63 4.37 15.64 43.14
C ILE A 63 3.25 16.46 42.48
N ALA A 64 2.17 16.73 43.19
CA ALA A 64 1.01 17.44 42.64
C ALA A 64 1.36 18.81 42.07
N GLY A 65 2.16 19.61 42.79
CA GLY A 65 2.60 20.92 42.33
C GLY A 65 3.49 20.88 41.07
N PRO A 66 4.60 20.11 41.07
CA PRO A 66 5.36 19.87 39.84
C PRO A 66 4.56 19.29 38.69
N ALA A 67 3.65 18.37 38.93
CA ALA A 67 2.77 17.77 37.90
C ALA A 67 1.85 18.80 37.24
N ALA A 68 1.24 19.69 38.04
CA ALA A 68 0.39 20.77 37.54
C ALA A 68 1.18 21.77 36.66
N LEU A 69 2.42 22.11 37.01
CA LEU A 69 3.28 22.98 36.22
C LEU A 69 3.65 22.31 34.87
N VAL A 70 4.00 21.03 34.91
CA VAL A 70 4.29 20.24 33.69
C VAL A 70 3.06 20.14 32.80
N ARG A 71 1.87 19.95 33.38
CA ARG A 71 0.60 19.94 32.64
C ARG A 71 0.35 21.25 31.89
N VAL A 72 0.46 22.40 32.58
CA VAL A 72 0.27 23.71 31.94
C VAL A 72 1.26 23.92 30.78
N THR A 73 2.52 23.58 30.99
CA THR A 73 3.55 23.69 29.95
C THR A 73 3.27 22.74 28.78
N HIS A 74 2.93 21.49 29.06
CA HIS A 74 2.55 20.50 28.07
C HIS A 74 1.34 20.95 27.24
N ASP A 75 0.29 21.43 27.89
CA ASP A 75 -0.95 21.84 27.22
C ASP A 75 -0.74 23.08 26.35
N ALA A 76 0.14 24.01 26.79
CA ALA A 76 0.52 25.18 26.00
C ALA A 76 1.32 24.77 24.73
N ILE A 77 2.31 23.88 24.89
CA ILE A 77 3.11 23.36 23.76
C ILE A 77 2.22 22.56 22.80
N ALA A 78 1.44 21.61 23.31
CA ALA A 78 0.54 20.80 22.50
C ALA A 78 -0.49 21.66 21.77
N GLY A 79 -1.08 22.64 22.48
CA GLY A 79 -2.02 23.60 21.88
C GLY A 79 -1.40 24.40 20.75
N SER A 80 -0.18 24.88 20.92
CA SER A 80 0.55 25.63 19.88
C SER A 80 0.88 24.77 18.67
N VAL A 81 1.34 23.52 18.90
CA VAL A 81 1.65 22.57 17.82
C VAL A 81 0.39 22.26 17.01
N TYR A 82 -0.73 21.91 17.67
CA TYR A 82 -1.97 21.60 16.95
C TYR A 82 -2.56 22.81 16.22
N THR A 83 -2.43 24.01 16.78
CA THR A 83 -2.85 25.25 16.13
C THR A 83 -2.00 25.52 14.89
N SER A 84 -0.68 25.34 15.00
CA SER A 84 0.24 25.53 13.87
C SER A 84 -0.02 24.52 12.75
N ILE A 85 -0.30 23.25 13.08
CA ILE A 85 -0.68 22.23 12.08
C ILE A 85 -2.02 22.59 11.43
N HIS A 86 -3.02 22.99 12.23
CA HIS A 86 -4.36 23.30 11.74
C HIS A 86 -4.37 24.52 10.78
N HIS A 87 -3.65 25.58 11.12
CA HIS A 87 -3.58 26.79 10.30
C HIS A 87 -2.46 26.76 9.27
N GLY A 88 -1.30 26.21 9.61
CA GLY A 88 -0.14 26.11 8.72
C GLY A 88 -0.38 25.18 7.53
N SER A 89 -1.01 24.02 7.76
CA SER A 89 -1.39 23.11 6.66
C SER A 89 -2.44 23.71 5.74
N GLY A 90 -3.40 24.46 6.28
CA GLY A 90 -4.38 25.18 5.49
C GLY A 90 -3.76 26.26 4.59
N SER A 91 -2.76 26.98 5.10
CA SER A 91 -2.04 28.01 4.34
C SER A 91 -1.11 27.40 3.28
N LEU A 92 -0.46 26.29 3.59
CA LEU A 92 0.41 25.58 2.66
C LEU A 92 -0.39 24.95 1.51
N LEU A 93 -1.51 24.29 1.81
CA LEU A 93 -2.40 23.72 0.81
C LEU A 93 -3.08 24.81 -0.03
N ALA A 94 -3.41 25.96 0.55
CA ALA A 94 -3.89 27.12 -0.20
C ALA A 94 -2.81 27.73 -1.09
N ALA A 95 -1.54 27.74 -0.65
CA ALA A 95 -0.41 28.18 -1.47
C ALA A 95 -0.14 27.21 -2.62
N THR A 96 -0.21 25.89 -2.38
CA THR A 96 -0.09 24.86 -3.44
C THR A 96 -1.21 25.01 -4.47
N ALA A 97 -2.45 25.18 -4.03
CA ALA A 97 -3.59 25.42 -4.92
C ALA A 97 -3.49 26.76 -5.67
N ALA A 98 -2.82 27.77 -5.12
CA ALA A 98 -2.56 29.04 -5.79
C ALA A 98 -1.42 28.92 -6.83
N ILE A 99 -0.42 28.08 -6.58
CA ILE A 99 0.65 27.76 -7.51
C ILE A 99 0.10 26.91 -8.66
N GLU A 100 -0.70 25.87 -8.37
CA GLU A 100 -1.37 25.04 -9.38
C GLU A 100 -2.27 25.87 -10.32
N ARG A 101 -2.97 26.87 -9.78
CA ARG A 101 -3.78 27.82 -10.60
C ARG A 101 -2.97 28.78 -11.46
N ARG A 102 -1.67 28.96 -11.19
CA ARG A 102 -0.78 29.87 -11.93
C ARG A 102 0.15 29.17 -12.89
N LEU A 103 0.30 27.84 -12.78
CA LEU A 103 1.00 27.07 -13.79
C LEU A 103 0.10 26.98 -15.02
N PRO A 104 0.61 27.34 -16.24
CA PRO A 104 -0.16 27.12 -17.46
C PRO A 104 -0.46 25.63 -17.54
N ALA A 105 -1.64 25.27 -18.05
CA ALA A 105 -2.08 23.91 -18.29
C ALA A 105 -1.15 23.22 -19.32
N ALA A 106 0.07 22.95 -18.91
CA ALA A 106 0.94 21.96 -19.53
C ALA A 106 0.44 20.61 -18.99
N GLY A 107 -0.14 19.81 -19.87
CA GLY A 107 -0.83 18.56 -19.56
C GLY A 107 0.02 17.44 -18.98
N GLU A 108 0.85 17.72 -18.00
CA GLU A 108 1.49 16.74 -17.15
C GLU A 108 0.70 16.67 -15.84
N ASP A 109 -0.10 15.64 -15.74
CA ASP A 109 -0.81 15.24 -14.54
C ASP A 109 0.22 15.10 -13.41
N VAL A 110 0.19 16.01 -12.43
CA VAL A 110 1.10 15.97 -11.26
C VAL A 110 0.98 14.63 -10.53
N THR A 111 -0.17 13.95 -10.67
CA THR A 111 -0.39 12.59 -10.14
C THR A 111 0.42 11.52 -10.88
N GLY A 112 0.85 11.78 -12.12
CA GLY A 112 1.72 10.91 -12.92
C GLY A 112 3.21 11.03 -12.58
N SER A 113 3.62 12.05 -11.82
CA SER A 113 5.02 12.14 -11.38
C SER A 113 5.32 11.16 -10.25
N ARG A 114 6.57 10.68 -10.14
CA ARG A 114 6.99 9.79 -9.02
C ARG A 114 6.68 10.40 -7.66
N ILE A 115 6.89 11.69 -7.48
CA ILE A 115 6.60 12.41 -6.23
C ILE A 115 5.10 12.40 -5.95
N GLY A 116 4.26 12.73 -6.93
CA GLY A 116 2.81 12.71 -6.79
C GLY A 116 2.27 11.31 -6.48
N SER A 117 2.84 10.28 -7.11
CA SER A 117 2.52 8.88 -6.84
C SER A 117 2.85 8.50 -5.39
N THR A 118 4.06 8.80 -4.93
CA THR A 118 4.48 8.53 -3.54
C THR A 118 3.59 9.23 -2.52
N LEU A 119 3.26 10.51 -2.75
CA LEU A 119 2.35 11.25 -1.87
C LEU A 119 0.95 10.64 -1.83
N ARG A 120 0.42 10.23 -2.98
CA ARG A 120 -0.88 9.57 -3.09
C ARG A 120 -0.88 8.22 -2.36
N SER A 121 0.19 7.43 -2.50
CA SER A 121 0.35 6.13 -1.83
C SER A 121 0.42 6.29 -0.31
N ALA A 122 1.16 7.27 0.18
CA ALA A 122 1.23 7.59 1.59
C ALA A 122 -0.10 8.11 2.17
N LEU A 123 -0.84 8.93 1.42
CA LEU A 123 -2.19 9.38 1.80
C LEU A 123 -3.16 8.18 1.88
N ASN A 124 -3.10 7.26 0.92
CA ASN A 124 -3.91 6.05 0.95
C ASN A 124 -3.54 5.12 2.11
N ALA A 125 -2.26 4.98 2.46
CA ALA A 125 -1.87 4.19 3.63
C ALA A 125 -2.55 4.66 4.92
N GLY A 126 -2.75 5.97 5.08
CA GLY A 126 -3.36 6.53 6.28
C GLY A 126 -4.88 6.70 6.24
N PHE A 127 -5.44 6.94 5.07
CA PHE A 127 -6.84 7.34 4.89
C PHE A 127 -7.52 6.62 3.72
N GLY A 128 -6.92 5.57 3.18
CA GLY A 128 -7.39 4.92 1.98
C GLY A 128 -8.78 4.31 2.10
N ASP A 129 -9.13 3.79 3.27
CA ASP A 129 -10.47 3.31 3.62
C ASP A 129 -11.51 4.45 3.55
N TYR A 130 -11.20 5.61 4.15
CA TYR A 130 -12.05 6.79 4.09
C TYR A 130 -12.16 7.35 2.65
N LEU A 131 -11.05 7.42 1.92
CA LEU A 131 -11.03 7.91 0.54
C LEU A 131 -11.88 7.01 -0.36
N ALA A 132 -11.77 5.70 -0.22
CA ALA A 132 -12.57 4.74 -0.98
C ALA A 132 -14.05 4.84 -0.62
N ALA A 133 -14.41 4.85 0.67
CA ALA A 133 -15.79 4.95 1.13
C ALA A 133 -16.48 6.25 0.72
N SER A 134 -15.72 7.35 0.58
CA SER A 134 -16.24 8.65 0.14
C SER A 134 -16.25 8.83 -1.38
N GLY A 135 -15.81 7.85 -2.16
CA GLY A 135 -15.69 7.95 -3.62
C GLY A 135 -14.68 9.01 -4.06
N ASN A 136 -13.67 9.30 -3.23
CA ASN A 136 -12.68 10.33 -3.52
C ASN A 136 -11.73 9.88 -4.65
N ALA A 137 -11.48 10.77 -5.62
CA ALA A 137 -10.60 10.47 -6.76
C ALA A 137 -9.14 10.17 -6.38
N LEU A 138 -8.71 10.51 -5.15
CA LEU A 138 -7.39 10.14 -4.63
C LEU A 138 -7.32 8.69 -4.14
N ALA A 139 -8.45 8.00 -3.94
CA ALA A 139 -8.44 6.57 -3.66
C ALA A 139 -7.75 5.83 -4.81
N ILE A 140 -6.83 4.92 -4.47
CA ILE A 140 -6.07 4.15 -5.46
C ILE A 140 -6.88 2.89 -5.82
N PRO A 141 -7.33 2.73 -7.07
CA PRO A 141 -7.89 1.45 -7.51
C PRO A 141 -6.78 0.41 -7.66
N MET A 142 -7.11 -0.87 -7.50
CA MET A 142 -6.20 -1.95 -7.82
C MET A 142 -6.02 -2.06 -9.32
N ALA A 143 -4.78 -1.93 -9.82
CA ALA A 143 -4.46 -2.00 -11.25
C ALA A 143 -3.00 -2.39 -11.47
N LEU A 144 -2.69 -2.98 -12.62
CA LEU A 144 -1.31 -3.07 -13.13
C LEU A 144 -0.86 -1.69 -13.58
N HIS A 145 0.42 -1.39 -13.39
CA HIS A 145 1.02 -0.14 -13.83
C HIS A 145 2.27 -0.39 -14.68
N VAL A 146 2.34 0.31 -15.79
CA VAL A 146 3.52 0.39 -16.65
C VAL A 146 3.91 1.86 -16.75
N GLU A 147 5.15 2.18 -16.37
CA GLU A 147 5.67 3.56 -16.34
C GLU A 147 4.75 4.56 -15.59
N GLY A 148 4.15 4.10 -14.48
CA GLY A 148 3.26 4.92 -13.65
C GLY A 148 1.83 5.05 -14.16
N ARG A 149 1.50 4.47 -15.30
CA ARG A 149 0.17 4.51 -15.90
C ARG A 149 -0.59 3.20 -15.64
N PRO A 150 -1.85 3.25 -15.23
CA PRO A 150 -2.66 2.06 -15.06
C PRO A 150 -2.95 1.41 -16.42
N VAL A 151 -2.87 0.08 -16.45
CA VAL A 151 -3.20 -0.73 -17.62
C VAL A 151 -4.59 -1.35 -17.42
N PRO A 152 -5.55 -1.08 -18.30
CA PRO A 152 -6.85 -1.75 -18.26
C PRO A 152 -6.72 -3.28 -18.40
N LEU A 153 -7.56 -4.03 -17.68
CA LEU A 153 -7.60 -5.49 -17.75
C LEU A 153 -8.48 -5.96 -18.91
N ASP A 154 -8.08 -5.62 -20.13
CA ASP A 154 -8.61 -6.18 -21.36
C ASP A 154 -7.46 -6.63 -22.27
N THR A 155 -7.74 -7.58 -23.15
CA THR A 155 -6.70 -8.23 -23.98
C THR A 155 -5.92 -7.23 -24.84
N ALA A 156 -6.60 -6.23 -25.42
CA ALA A 156 -5.94 -5.26 -26.30
C ALA A 156 -5.00 -4.32 -25.52
N SER A 157 -5.43 -3.85 -24.35
CA SER A 157 -4.61 -3.01 -23.47
C SER A 157 -3.41 -3.76 -22.91
N LEU A 158 -3.61 -5.04 -22.53
CA LEU A 158 -2.52 -5.89 -22.01
C LEU A 158 -1.51 -6.23 -23.13
N ASP A 159 -1.97 -6.54 -24.34
CA ASP A 159 -1.08 -6.79 -25.49
C ASP A 159 -0.26 -5.56 -25.87
N ALA A 160 -0.89 -4.38 -25.84
CA ALA A 160 -0.21 -3.12 -26.09
C ALA A 160 0.82 -2.75 -24.99
N ALA A 161 0.51 -3.03 -23.72
CA ALA A 161 1.39 -2.74 -22.59
C ALA A 161 2.55 -3.75 -22.45
N TYR A 162 2.34 -4.99 -22.91
CA TYR A 162 3.29 -6.10 -22.80
C TYR A 162 3.45 -6.81 -24.16
N PRO A 163 4.02 -6.15 -25.19
CA PRO A 163 3.98 -6.63 -26.58
C PRO A 163 4.78 -7.92 -26.84
N SER A 164 5.62 -8.33 -25.91
CA SER A 164 6.38 -9.59 -25.99
C SER A 164 5.99 -10.56 -24.88
N ALA A 165 4.76 -10.42 -24.39
CA ALA A 165 4.31 -11.14 -23.23
C ALA A 165 4.26 -12.66 -23.46
N GLY A 166 5.00 -13.40 -22.63
CA GLY A 166 5.00 -14.85 -22.61
C GLY A 166 3.84 -15.44 -21.80
N SER A 167 3.84 -16.76 -21.68
CA SER A 167 2.87 -17.55 -20.90
C SER A 167 3.20 -17.61 -19.38
N ARG A 168 4.33 -17.04 -18.96
CA ARG A 168 4.79 -17.04 -17.57
C ARG A 168 4.75 -15.66 -16.99
N LEU A 169 4.11 -15.48 -15.83
CA LEU A 169 3.89 -14.17 -15.22
C LEU A 169 4.43 -14.11 -13.79
N ALA A 170 4.93 -12.95 -13.39
CA ALA A 170 5.29 -12.64 -12.02
C ALA A 170 4.54 -11.37 -11.58
N VAL A 171 3.56 -11.48 -10.67
CA VAL A 171 2.86 -10.32 -10.11
C VAL A 171 3.59 -9.85 -8.86
N LEU A 172 4.09 -8.60 -8.90
CA LEU A 172 4.84 -7.97 -7.82
C LEU A 172 3.91 -7.03 -7.04
N ILE A 173 3.76 -7.29 -5.74
CA ILE A 173 2.77 -6.66 -4.85
C ILE A 173 3.52 -5.92 -3.75
N HIS A 174 3.45 -4.58 -3.78
CA HIS A 174 4.20 -3.70 -2.87
C HIS A 174 3.66 -3.73 -1.43
N GLY A 175 4.40 -3.13 -0.50
CA GLY A 175 4.03 -2.98 0.90
C GLY A 175 3.24 -1.71 1.21
N LEU A 176 2.98 -1.49 2.51
CA LEU A 176 2.26 -0.33 3.03
C LEU A 176 2.92 0.98 2.60
N ALA A 177 2.11 1.93 2.13
CA ALA A 177 2.51 3.29 1.73
C ALA A 177 3.41 3.38 0.49
N PHE A 178 3.66 2.27 -0.19
CA PHE A 178 4.46 2.23 -1.42
C PHE A 178 3.58 2.11 -2.67
N ASP A 179 4.24 2.12 -3.81
CA ASP A 179 3.70 1.85 -5.13
C ASP A 179 4.67 0.95 -5.92
N GLU A 180 4.42 0.72 -7.19
CA GLU A 180 5.24 -0.15 -8.05
C GLU A 180 6.69 0.30 -8.17
N TYR A 181 6.98 1.58 -7.97
CA TYR A 181 8.34 2.08 -8.07
C TYR A 181 9.28 1.56 -6.98
N CYS A 182 8.75 1.01 -5.88
CA CYS A 182 9.58 0.44 -4.82
C CYS A 182 10.38 -0.79 -5.28
N TRP A 183 9.97 -1.46 -6.35
CA TRP A 183 10.64 -2.61 -6.91
C TRP A 183 11.87 -2.26 -7.76
N LEU A 184 12.01 -0.98 -8.13
CA LEU A 184 13.11 -0.52 -8.96
C LEU A 184 14.32 -0.16 -8.07
N PRO A 185 15.50 -0.73 -8.34
CA PRO A 185 16.71 -0.36 -7.60
C PRO A 185 17.06 1.11 -7.86
N GLY A 186 17.67 1.76 -6.88
CA GLY A 186 18.32 3.05 -7.08
C GLY A 186 19.49 2.93 -8.05
N GLU A 187 19.95 4.07 -8.60
CA GLU A 187 21.07 4.09 -9.55
C GLU A 187 22.31 3.41 -8.94
N GLY A 188 22.81 2.40 -9.63
CA GLY A 188 24.04 1.67 -9.26
C GLY A 188 23.92 0.75 -8.05
N THR A 189 22.71 0.51 -7.51
CA THR A 189 22.52 -0.31 -6.32
C THR A 189 21.47 -1.41 -6.49
N GLY A 190 21.79 -2.65 -6.04
CA GLY A 190 20.82 -3.74 -5.97
C GLY A 190 20.44 -4.37 -7.32
N VAL A 191 19.42 -5.20 -7.27
CA VAL A 191 18.87 -5.90 -8.45
C VAL A 191 17.40 -5.55 -8.64
N ASP A 192 16.97 -5.41 -9.88
CA ASP A 192 15.56 -5.41 -10.25
C ASP A 192 15.06 -6.86 -10.29
N ILE A 193 14.33 -7.26 -9.24
CA ILE A 193 13.83 -8.63 -9.11
C ILE A 193 12.91 -8.99 -10.28
N GLY A 194 12.05 -8.07 -10.73
CA GLY A 194 11.13 -8.32 -11.84
C GLY A 194 11.88 -8.60 -13.13
N ARG A 195 12.82 -7.74 -13.54
CA ARG A 195 13.64 -7.96 -14.73
C ARG A 195 14.51 -9.21 -14.63
N LYS A 196 15.00 -9.54 -13.44
CA LYS A 196 15.76 -10.77 -13.23
C LYS A 196 14.89 -12.02 -13.37
N LEU A 197 13.64 -12.00 -12.91
CA LEU A 197 12.68 -13.08 -13.09
C LEU A 197 12.34 -13.29 -14.57
N GLU A 198 12.24 -12.21 -15.34
CA GLU A 198 12.04 -12.27 -16.78
C GLU A 198 13.27 -12.86 -17.48
N ALA A 199 14.45 -12.33 -17.21
CA ALA A 199 15.68 -12.73 -17.88
C ALA A 199 16.08 -14.18 -17.57
N ASP A 200 15.95 -14.62 -16.31
CA ASP A 200 16.47 -15.92 -15.87
C ASP A 200 15.43 -17.05 -15.97
N PHE A 201 14.10 -16.73 -15.98
CA PHE A 201 13.02 -17.70 -15.93
C PHE A 201 11.88 -17.45 -16.93
N GLY A 202 11.92 -16.36 -17.68
CA GLY A 202 10.88 -15.96 -18.65
C GLY A 202 9.56 -15.51 -17.99
N HIS A 203 9.58 -15.13 -16.71
CA HIS A 203 8.39 -14.60 -16.05
C HIS A 203 8.27 -13.09 -16.26
N VAL A 204 7.31 -12.67 -17.07
CA VAL A 204 7.00 -11.26 -17.35
C VAL A 204 6.59 -10.55 -16.05
N PRO A 205 7.30 -9.48 -15.62
CA PRO A 205 6.98 -8.79 -14.39
C PRO A 205 5.74 -7.89 -14.56
N LEU A 206 4.75 -8.07 -13.70
CA LEU A 206 3.53 -7.28 -13.63
C LEU A 206 3.50 -6.55 -12.29
N TYR A 207 3.60 -5.23 -12.33
CA TYR A 207 3.66 -4.41 -11.13
C TYR A 207 2.26 -3.96 -10.73
N LEU A 208 1.78 -4.43 -9.58
CA LEU A 208 0.48 -4.10 -9.04
C LEU A 208 0.56 -2.85 -8.16
N ARG A 209 -0.38 -1.92 -8.32
CA ARG A 209 -0.64 -0.82 -7.39
C ARG A 209 -2.03 -1.00 -6.80
N TYR A 210 -2.17 -0.74 -5.50
CA TYR A 210 -3.44 -0.89 -4.78
C TYR A 210 -3.51 0.05 -3.57
N ASN A 211 -4.69 0.20 -2.99
CA ASN A 211 -4.94 1.03 -1.81
C ASN A 211 -4.53 0.31 -0.53
N THR A 212 -3.37 0.63 0.02
CA THR A 212 -2.83 0.01 1.23
C THR A 212 -3.55 0.40 2.52
N GLY A 213 -4.48 1.35 2.48
CA GLY A 213 -5.31 1.74 3.63
C GLY A 213 -6.58 0.89 3.79
N LEU A 214 -6.97 0.10 2.79
CA LEU A 214 -8.06 -0.87 2.93
C LEU A 214 -7.64 -2.06 3.79
N ALA A 215 -8.60 -2.77 4.37
CA ALA A 215 -8.37 -4.00 5.10
C ALA A 215 -7.58 -5.02 4.26
N ILE A 216 -6.73 -5.82 4.90
CA ILE A 216 -5.99 -6.90 4.22
C ILE A 216 -6.95 -7.88 3.56
N ALA A 217 -8.06 -8.22 4.22
CA ALA A 217 -9.09 -9.10 3.67
C ALA A 217 -9.76 -8.52 2.41
N ASP A 218 -10.11 -7.21 2.42
CA ASP A 218 -10.73 -6.56 1.26
C ASP A 218 -9.79 -6.47 0.07
N ASN A 219 -8.51 -6.16 0.33
CA ASN A 219 -7.48 -6.17 -0.70
C ASN A 219 -7.19 -7.59 -1.21
N GLY A 220 -7.23 -8.60 -0.34
CA GLY A 220 -7.07 -10.00 -0.71
C GLY A 220 -8.21 -10.49 -1.62
N ALA A 221 -9.45 -10.20 -1.24
CA ALA A 221 -10.63 -10.50 -2.07
C ALA A 221 -10.57 -9.78 -3.43
N SER A 222 -10.19 -8.49 -3.42
CA SER A 222 -10.00 -7.72 -4.66
C SER A 222 -8.90 -8.32 -5.54
N LEU A 223 -7.77 -8.74 -4.95
CA LEU A 223 -6.68 -9.38 -5.69
C LEU A 223 -7.10 -10.73 -6.25
N ALA A 224 -7.88 -11.53 -5.52
CA ALA A 224 -8.35 -12.82 -6.00
C ALA A 224 -9.19 -12.66 -7.27
N VAL A 225 -10.15 -11.73 -7.27
CA VAL A 225 -10.97 -11.39 -8.44
C VAL A 225 -10.12 -10.78 -9.57
N PHE A 226 -9.17 -9.90 -9.23
CA PHE A 226 -8.26 -9.30 -10.19
C PHE A 226 -7.43 -10.34 -10.95
N LEU A 227 -6.87 -11.32 -10.25
CA LEU A 227 -6.09 -12.41 -10.86
C LEU A 227 -6.94 -13.31 -11.74
N GLU A 228 -8.22 -13.53 -11.41
CA GLU A 228 -9.14 -14.29 -12.26
C GLU A 228 -9.44 -13.54 -13.58
N PHE A 229 -9.65 -12.23 -13.50
CA PHE A 229 -9.78 -11.39 -14.69
C PHE A 229 -8.49 -11.34 -15.51
N LEU A 230 -7.32 -11.23 -14.84
CA LEU A 230 -6.03 -11.28 -15.53
C LEU A 230 -5.84 -12.60 -16.28
N LEU A 231 -6.21 -13.74 -15.66
CA LEU A 231 -6.12 -15.05 -16.29
C LEU A 231 -6.94 -15.11 -17.60
N SER A 232 -8.11 -14.51 -17.59
CA SER A 232 -9.02 -14.50 -18.74
C SER A 232 -8.66 -13.47 -19.82
N ALA A 233 -8.07 -12.33 -19.43
CA ALA A 233 -7.76 -11.22 -20.31
C ALA A 233 -6.34 -11.28 -20.91
N TRP A 234 -5.44 -12.10 -20.34
CA TRP A 234 -4.06 -12.19 -20.85
C TRP A 234 -4.03 -12.70 -22.30
N PRO A 235 -3.23 -12.08 -23.19
CA PRO A 235 -3.25 -12.40 -24.63
C PRO A 235 -2.89 -13.85 -24.95
N GLN A 236 -2.14 -14.53 -24.08
CA GLN A 236 -1.73 -15.92 -24.23
C GLN A 236 -2.22 -16.77 -23.05
N LYS A 237 -2.34 -18.08 -23.26
CA LYS A 237 -2.67 -18.98 -22.15
C LYS A 237 -1.55 -18.93 -21.12
N ILE A 238 -1.90 -18.55 -19.89
CA ILE A 238 -0.95 -18.54 -18.76
C ILE A 238 -0.62 -19.97 -18.36
N GLU A 239 0.69 -20.31 -18.37
CA GLU A 239 1.21 -21.62 -17.98
C GLU A 239 1.77 -21.60 -16.56
N SER A 240 2.30 -20.47 -16.12
CA SER A 240 2.88 -20.30 -14.79
C SER A 240 2.65 -18.87 -14.29
N LEU A 241 2.11 -18.78 -13.10
CA LEU A 241 1.98 -17.56 -12.34
C LEU A 241 2.78 -17.67 -11.05
N ILE A 242 3.59 -16.67 -10.75
CA ILE A 242 4.19 -16.49 -9.43
C ILE A 242 3.72 -15.16 -8.83
N LEU A 243 3.49 -15.15 -7.52
CA LEU A 243 3.16 -13.97 -6.75
C LEU A 243 4.36 -13.61 -5.87
N VAL A 244 4.80 -12.36 -5.91
CA VAL A 244 5.89 -11.84 -5.06
C VAL A 244 5.37 -10.65 -4.26
N GLY A 245 5.14 -10.86 -2.97
CA GLY A 245 4.62 -9.83 -2.08
C GLY A 245 5.67 -9.35 -1.09
N HIS A 246 5.87 -8.04 -1.01
CA HIS A 246 6.71 -7.42 0.01
C HIS A 246 5.86 -6.92 1.17
N SER A 247 6.26 -7.23 2.41
CA SER A 247 5.61 -6.71 3.61
C SER A 247 4.08 -7.01 3.59
N MET A 248 3.23 -6.00 3.66
CA MET A 248 1.76 -6.11 3.53
C MET A 248 1.33 -6.86 2.25
N GLY A 249 2.06 -6.67 1.14
CA GLY A 249 1.74 -7.31 -0.14
C GLY A 249 1.77 -8.84 -0.07
N GLY A 250 2.64 -9.45 0.74
CA GLY A 250 2.66 -10.90 0.95
C GLY A 250 1.46 -11.40 1.76
N LEU A 251 0.95 -10.58 2.70
CA LEU A 251 -0.27 -10.94 3.44
C LEU A 251 -1.51 -10.89 2.53
N ILE A 252 -1.60 -9.86 1.68
CA ILE A 252 -2.68 -9.71 0.70
C ILE A 252 -2.67 -10.84 -0.32
N ALA A 253 -1.49 -11.25 -0.81
CA ALA A 253 -1.35 -12.37 -1.71
C ALA A 253 -1.78 -13.70 -1.07
N ARG A 254 -1.50 -13.91 0.21
CA ARG A 254 -1.99 -15.06 0.97
C ARG A 254 -3.50 -15.04 1.12
N GLU A 255 -4.06 -13.89 1.53
CA GLU A 255 -5.51 -13.72 1.65
C GLU A 255 -6.22 -13.96 0.32
N ALA A 256 -5.63 -13.50 -0.80
CA ALA A 256 -6.16 -13.80 -2.13
C ALA A 256 -6.18 -15.31 -2.44
N CYS A 257 -5.17 -16.06 -2.02
CA CYS A 257 -5.17 -17.53 -2.17
C CYS A 257 -6.29 -18.18 -1.34
N GLU A 258 -6.55 -17.68 -0.14
CA GLU A 258 -7.63 -18.19 0.73
C GLU A 258 -9.01 -17.89 0.13
N GLN A 259 -9.21 -16.65 -0.34
CA GLN A 259 -10.44 -16.24 -0.99
C GLN A 259 -10.67 -17.03 -2.28
N ALA A 260 -9.63 -17.23 -3.09
CA ALA A 260 -9.74 -18.01 -4.33
C ALA A 260 -10.13 -19.46 -4.08
N ALA A 261 -9.66 -20.07 -2.98
CA ALA A 261 -10.05 -21.39 -2.57
C ALA A 261 -11.50 -21.45 -2.04
N ALA A 262 -12.00 -20.37 -1.47
CA ALA A 262 -13.39 -20.27 -1.00
C ALA A 262 -14.38 -20.08 -2.15
N ASP A 263 -13.97 -19.37 -3.21
CA ASP A 263 -14.79 -19.00 -4.37
C ASP A 263 -14.54 -19.89 -5.59
N ASP A 264 -13.74 -20.98 -5.45
CA ASP A 264 -13.39 -21.93 -6.52
C ASP A 264 -12.82 -21.25 -7.77
N LEU A 265 -11.98 -20.19 -7.61
CA LEU A 265 -11.35 -19.47 -8.72
C LEU A 265 -10.28 -20.35 -9.41
N LEU A 266 -10.00 -20.04 -10.68
CA LEU A 266 -9.15 -20.88 -11.54
C LEU A 266 -7.67 -20.49 -11.49
N TRP A 267 -7.33 -19.22 -11.24
CA TRP A 267 -5.95 -18.76 -11.26
C TRP A 267 -5.00 -19.51 -10.29
N PRO A 268 -5.43 -20.08 -9.15
CA PRO A 268 -4.54 -20.88 -8.32
C PRO A 268 -4.01 -22.15 -9.00
N GLN A 269 -4.71 -22.67 -10.02
CA GLN A 269 -4.32 -23.87 -10.76
C GLN A 269 -3.05 -23.65 -11.61
N VAL A 270 -2.80 -22.40 -12.03
CA VAL A 270 -1.61 -22.00 -12.78
C VAL A 270 -0.57 -21.31 -11.88
N THR A 271 -0.89 -21.08 -10.61
CA THR A 271 0.04 -20.46 -9.65
C THR A 271 0.99 -21.48 -9.06
N THR A 272 2.26 -21.35 -9.38
CA THR A 272 3.30 -22.29 -8.96
C THR A 272 3.94 -21.90 -7.63
N MET A 273 4.07 -20.61 -7.35
CA MET A 273 4.75 -20.13 -6.14
C MET A 273 4.17 -18.81 -5.65
N LEU A 274 4.07 -18.67 -4.32
CA LEU A 274 3.86 -17.42 -3.60
C LEU A 274 5.10 -17.12 -2.76
N ILE A 275 5.73 -15.97 -2.97
CA ILE A 275 6.92 -15.53 -2.26
C ILE A 275 6.57 -14.32 -1.41
N CYS A 276 6.81 -14.40 -0.10
CA CYS A 276 6.60 -13.31 0.84
C CYS A 276 7.95 -12.80 1.35
N LEU A 277 8.24 -11.53 1.10
CA LEU A 277 9.47 -10.85 1.52
C LEU A 277 9.17 -9.96 2.74
N GLY A 278 9.67 -10.32 3.91
CA GLY A 278 9.49 -9.53 5.14
C GLY A 278 8.02 -9.33 5.56
N SER A 279 7.13 -10.25 5.23
CA SER A 279 5.70 -10.10 5.53
C SER A 279 5.40 -10.43 6.99
N PRO A 280 4.65 -9.58 7.73
CA PRO A 280 4.40 -9.77 9.15
C PRO A 280 3.27 -10.77 9.41
N HIS A 281 3.53 -12.07 9.22
CA HIS A 281 2.54 -13.14 9.35
C HIS A 281 1.94 -13.28 10.76
N LEU A 282 2.66 -12.83 11.79
CA LEU A 282 2.20 -12.77 13.18
C LEU A 282 1.99 -11.32 13.67
N GLY A 283 1.88 -10.38 12.74
CA GLY A 283 1.77 -8.96 13.04
C GLY A 283 3.12 -8.26 13.21
N SER A 284 3.05 -6.94 13.37
CA SER A 284 4.21 -6.06 13.58
C SER A 284 3.90 -5.02 14.66
N PRO A 285 4.86 -4.63 15.51
CA PRO A 285 4.67 -3.57 16.50
C PRO A 285 4.28 -2.24 15.84
N VAL A 286 3.26 -1.56 16.38
CA VAL A 286 2.69 -0.31 15.81
C VAL A 286 3.72 0.80 15.69
N GLU A 287 4.63 0.89 16.66
CA GLU A 287 5.68 1.90 16.68
C GLU A 287 6.58 1.79 15.44
N ARG A 288 6.86 0.57 15.01
CA ARG A 288 7.69 0.28 13.83
C ARG A 288 6.94 0.56 12.52
N LEU A 289 5.63 0.27 12.48
CA LEU A 289 4.78 0.61 11.32
C LEU A 289 4.67 2.12 11.12
N GLY A 290 4.55 2.89 12.21
CA GLY A 290 4.58 4.35 12.16
C GLY A 290 5.87 4.90 11.55
N GLN A 291 7.02 4.26 11.84
CA GLN A 291 8.31 4.62 11.24
C GLN A 291 8.36 4.27 9.74
N ALA A 292 7.79 3.16 9.31
CA ALA A 292 7.75 2.77 7.89
C ALA A 292 7.01 3.81 7.05
N VAL A 293 5.82 4.22 7.49
CA VAL A 293 5.04 5.27 6.82
C VAL A 293 5.80 6.60 6.85
N THR A 294 6.46 6.93 7.97
CA THR A 294 7.27 8.13 8.09
C THR A 294 8.46 8.10 7.13
N THR A 295 9.13 6.97 6.98
CA THR A 295 10.28 6.83 6.05
C THR A 295 9.83 6.95 4.60
N ALA A 296 8.69 6.38 4.24
CA ALA A 296 8.10 6.55 2.90
C ALA A 296 7.76 8.03 2.60
N LEU A 297 7.39 8.79 3.64
CA LEU A 297 7.07 10.22 3.55
C LEU A 297 8.30 11.12 3.68
N HIS A 298 9.42 10.65 4.24
CA HIS A 298 10.66 11.43 4.39
C HIS A 298 11.38 11.76 3.07
N SER A 299 10.84 11.33 1.93
CA SER A 299 11.29 11.88 0.65
C SER A 299 11.00 13.38 0.50
N THR A 300 10.18 13.96 1.40
CA THR A 300 9.96 15.42 1.50
C THR A 300 9.70 15.81 2.97
N ASP A 301 10.40 16.83 3.48
CA ASP A 301 10.25 17.37 4.85
C ASP A 301 8.83 17.86 5.19
N ILE A 302 7.96 18.01 4.19
CA ILE A 302 6.62 18.58 4.27
C ILE A 302 5.60 17.56 4.80
N THR A 303 5.83 16.28 4.61
CA THR A 303 4.82 15.22 4.83
C THR A 303 5.05 14.38 6.09
N ALA A 304 6.21 14.50 6.73
CA ALA A 304 6.58 13.74 7.91
C ALA A 304 5.58 13.79 9.09
N PRO A 305 4.93 14.92 9.43
CA PRO A 305 3.92 14.98 10.49
C PRO A 305 2.63 14.25 10.12
N LEU A 306 2.22 14.28 8.83
CA LEU A 306 1.02 13.63 8.34
C LEU A 306 1.13 12.10 8.38
N GLY A 307 2.32 11.56 8.11
CA GLY A 307 2.56 10.13 8.12
C GLY A 307 2.32 9.45 9.47
N ARG A 308 2.74 10.09 10.56
CA ARG A 308 2.54 9.53 11.92
C ARG A 308 1.08 9.49 12.33
N ILE A 309 0.29 10.47 11.90
CA ILE A 309 -1.14 10.56 12.22
C ILE A 309 -1.93 9.59 11.33
N ALA A 310 -1.55 9.49 10.08
CA ALA A 310 -2.19 8.65 9.07
C ALA A 310 -1.98 7.16 9.38
N ALA A 311 -0.75 6.75 9.72
CA ALA A 311 -0.40 5.36 10.00
C ALA A 311 -1.19 4.70 11.13
N ALA A 312 -1.78 5.49 12.04
CA ALA A 312 -2.52 4.95 13.18
C ALA A 312 -4.02 4.71 12.91
N ARG A 313 -4.56 5.05 11.73
CA ARG A 313 -6.02 5.13 11.53
C ARG A 313 -6.61 4.21 10.48
N SER A 314 -5.91 3.92 9.38
CA SER A 314 -6.49 3.08 8.34
C SER A 314 -6.65 1.63 8.79
N GLN A 315 -7.65 0.94 8.24
CA GLN A 315 -7.88 -0.47 8.54
C GLN A 315 -6.67 -1.32 8.16
N GLY A 316 -6.02 -1.01 7.04
CA GLY A 316 -4.81 -1.71 6.60
C GLY A 316 -3.66 -1.66 7.61
N VAL A 317 -3.43 -0.51 8.25
CA VAL A 317 -2.42 -0.38 9.32
C VAL A 317 -2.85 -1.16 10.58
N GLN A 318 -4.13 -1.14 10.92
CA GLN A 318 -4.64 -1.89 12.08
C GLN A 318 -4.47 -3.41 11.89
N ASP A 319 -4.77 -3.91 10.70
CA ASP A 319 -4.63 -5.33 10.38
C ASP A 319 -3.16 -5.79 10.43
N LEU A 320 -2.22 -4.96 10.00
CA LEU A 320 -0.78 -5.25 10.11
C LEU A 320 -0.31 -5.42 11.55
N ARG A 321 -0.98 -4.81 12.52
CA ARG A 321 -0.66 -4.95 13.94
C ARG A 321 -0.86 -6.37 14.45
N PHE A 322 -1.92 -7.03 13.99
CA PHE A 322 -2.34 -8.32 14.51
C PHE A 322 -1.94 -9.50 13.61
N GLY A 323 -1.55 -9.21 12.37
CA GLY A 323 -1.37 -10.23 11.33
C GLY A 323 -2.70 -10.79 10.83
N PRO A 324 -2.70 -11.64 9.79
CA PRO A 324 -3.89 -12.29 9.29
C PRO A 324 -4.48 -13.24 10.34
N LYS A 325 -5.80 -13.41 10.33
CA LYS A 325 -6.49 -14.35 11.23
C LYS A 325 -5.95 -15.76 11.00
N ALA A 326 -5.67 -16.49 12.09
CA ALA A 326 -5.12 -17.82 12.03
C ALA A 326 -6.12 -18.81 11.40
N ASN A 327 -5.64 -19.66 10.55
CA ASN A 327 -6.22 -20.82 9.91
C ASN A 327 -6.58 -20.69 8.43
N PRO A 328 -5.57 -20.38 7.59
CA PRO A 328 -5.78 -20.27 6.15
C PRO A 328 -5.96 -21.65 5.51
N ARG A 329 -7.03 -21.79 4.72
CA ARG A 329 -7.18 -22.88 3.76
C ARG A 329 -6.43 -22.48 2.48
N THR A 330 -5.13 -22.69 2.45
CA THR A 330 -4.38 -22.43 1.23
C THR A 330 -4.47 -23.63 0.28
N PRO A 331 -4.61 -23.40 -1.04
CA PRO A 331 -4.50 -24.49 -2.00
C PRO A 331 -3.17 -25.22 -1.82
N HIS A 332 -3.20 -26.52 -1.55
CA HIS A 332 -2.00 -27.33 -1.27
C HIS A 332 -0.99 -27.37 -2.43
N ALA A 333 -1.43 -26.99 -3.64
CA ALA A 333 -0.62 -26.97 -4.84
C ALA A 333 0.38 -25.80 -4.91
N ILE A 334 0.07 -24.65 -4.24
CA ILE A 334 0.92 -23.46 -4.31
C ILE A 334 2.11 -23.60 -3.35
N ALA A 335 3.33 -23.52 -3.89
CA ALA A 335 4.55 -23.52 -3.08
C ALA A 335 4.72 -22.16 -2.39
N MET A 336 4.63 -22.11 -1.06
CA MET A 336 4.83 -20.89 -0.27
C MET A 336 6.27 -20.75 0.17
N ARG A 337 6.82 -19.57 0.01
CA ARG A 337 8.22 -19.25 0.30
C ARG A 337 8.30 -17.95 1.08
N PHE A 338 8.87 -18.00 2.28
CA PHE A 338 8.96 -16.86 3.18
C PHE A 338 10.42 -16.45 3.36
N ILE A 339 10.76 -15.19 3.14
CA ILE A 339 12.06 -14.62 3.43
C ILE A 339 11.91 -13.62 4.56
N GLY A 340 12.58 -13.90 5.68
CA GLY A 340 12.78 -12.96 6.78
C GLY A 340 14.22 -12.47 6.82
N SER A 341 14.44 -11.25 7.31
CA SER A 341 15.78 -10.69 7.46
C SER A 341 16.01 -10.06 8.84
N THR A 342 17.27 -9.83 9.17
CA THR A 342 17.68 -9.18 10.41
C THR A 342 18.67 -8.06 10.11
N LEU A 343 18.66 -7.02 10.97
CA LEU A 343 19.65 -5.96 10.92
C LEU A 343 21.05 -6.43 11.39
N THR A 344 21.12 -7.52 12.14
CA THR A 344 22.37 -8.15 12.54
C THR A 344 22.92 -9.04 11.42
N ASP A 345 24.22 -8.99 11.16
CA ASP A 345 24.87 -9.83 10.14
C ASP A 345 24.71 -11.31 10.49
N ASP A 346 24.89 -11.67 11.75
CA ASP A 346 24.57 -13.01 12.26
C ASP A 346 23.06 -13.15 12.45
N VAL A 347 22.45 -14.00 11.65
CA VAL A 347 21.00 -14.26 11.64
C VAL A 347 20.51 -14.97 12.89
N ASP A 348 21.39 -15.66 13.60
CA ASP A 348 21.09 -16.39 14.84
C ASP A 348 21.41 -15.57 16.10
N HIS A 349 21.86 -14.31 15.93
CA HIS A 349 22.12 -13.43 17.05
C HIS A 349 20.79 -13.12 17.79
N PRO A 350 20.74 -13.23 19.13
CA PRO A 350 19.50 -13.03 19.91
C PRO A 350 18.81 -11.68 19.67
N LEU A 351 19.58 -10.60 19.47
CA LEU A 351 19.03 -9.29 19.11
C LEU A 351 18.43 -9.28 17.70
N GLY A 352 18.96 -10.11 16.79
CA GLY A 352 18.44 -10.23 15.43
C GLY A 352 17.02 -10.78 15.40
N GLU A 353 16.72 -11.78 16.23
CA GLU A 353 15.37 -12.33 16.35
C GLU A 353 14.35 -11.27 16.78
N TRP A 354 14.73 -10.44 17.78
CA TRP A 354 13.85 -9.40 18.30
C TRP A 354 13.77 -8.16 17.40
N LEU A 355 14.88 -7.70 16.83
CA LEU A 355 14.91 -6.53 15.95
C LEU A 355 14.31 -6.86 14.58
N GLY A 356 14.52 -8.10 14.09
CA GLY A 356 14.17 -8.46 12.73
C GLY A 356 14.87 -7.54 11.73
N ASP A 357 14.15 -7.20 10.67
CA ASP A 357 14.59 -6.27 9.62
C ASP A 357 14.38 -4.77 9.98
N GLY A 358 14.06 -4.50 11.23
CA GLY A 358 13.73 -3.16 11.76
C GLY A 358 12.23 -2.86 11.80
N LEU A 359 11.40 -3.52 10.99
CA LEU A 359 9.95 -3.37 10.98
C LEU A 359 9.23 -4.65 11.41
N VAL A 360 9.65 -5.79 10.92
CA VAL A 360 9.05 -7.09 11.17
C VAL A 360 10.07 -7.97 11.88
N THR A 361 9.66 -8.64 12.97
CA THR A 361 10.55 -9.59 13.66
C THR A 361 10.80 -10.80 12.78
N LEU A 362 11.95 -11.43 12.92
CA LEU A 362 12.31 -12.60 12.10
C LEU A 362 11.30 -13.73 12.26
N GLY A 363 10.85 -14.00 13.49
CA GLY A 363 9.82 -14.99 13.77
C GLY A 363 8.50 -14.68 13.07
N SER A 364 8.08 -13.40 13.02
CA SER A 364 6.87 -13.01 12.29
C SER A 364 7.01 -13.18 10.78
N ALA A 365 8.17 -12.83 10.21
CA ALA A 365 8.42 -12.95 8.77
C ALA A 365 8.55 -14.39 8.28
N THR A 366 9.00 -15.31 9.15
CA THR A 366 9.22 -16.74 8.82
C THR A 366 8.23 -17.69 9.47
N ALA A 367 7.30 -17.16 10.28
CA ALA A 367 6.33 -17.96 11.01
C ALA A 367 5.45 -18.81 10.10
N HIS A 368 5.17 -20.02 10.56
CA HIS A 368 4.41 -21.03 9.86
C HIS A 368 3.02 -21.27 10.48
N PRO A 369 2.09 -20.28 10.40
CA PRO A 369 0.73 -20.57 10.81
C PRO A 369 -0.04 -21.39 9.75
N VAL A 370 0.59 -21.65 8.60
CA VAL A 370 -0.03 -22.24 7.41
C VAL A 370 0.48 -23.65 7.20
N THR A 371 -0.42 -24.59 6.91
CA THR A 371 -0.07 -25.96 6.51
C THR A 371 0.10 -26.05 4.99
N GLY A 372 1.07 -26.80 4.50
CA GLY A 372 1.28 -26.99 3.06
C GLY A 372 2.74 -27.07 2.64
N ASN A 373 3.01 -26.82 1.35
CA ASN A 373 4.38 -26.80 0.79
C ASN A 373 5.07 -25.47 1.15
N ILE A 374 5.56 -25.36 2.39
CA ILE A 374 6.15 -24.14 2.94
C ILE A 374 7.65 -24.32 3.15
N ARG A 375 8.43 -23.32 2.74
CA ARG A 375 9.84 -23.18 3.11
C ARG A 375 10.13 -21.73 3.47
N SER A 376 11.03 -21.51 4.41
CA SER A 376 11.51 -20.17 4.78
C SER A 376 13.02 -20.08 4.64
N ALA A 377 13.49 -18.86 4.41
CA ALA A 377 14.89 -18.48 4.44
C ALA A 377 15.08 -17.26 5.36
N ARG A 378 16.26 -17.21 6.00
CA ARG A 378 16.67 -16.17 6.93
C ARG A 378 17.95 -15.52 6.39
N ILE A 379 17.98 -14.20 6.30
CA ILE A 379 19.12 -13.47 5.73
C ILE A 379 19.55 -12.34 6.71
N GLY A 380 20.80 -12.37 7.17
CA GLY A 380 21.35 -11.38 8.08
C GLY A 380 21.86 -10.13 7.36
N GLY A 381 21.96 -9.00 8.11
CA GLY A 381 22.54 -7.74 7.64
C GLY A 381 21.67 -6.99 6.63
N ILE A 382 20.34 -7.20 6.62
CA ILE A 382 19.44 -6.56 5.67
C ILE A 382 18.24 -5.94 6.37
N GLY A 383 17.98 -4.66 6.09
CA GLY A 383 16.78 -3.97 6.55
C GLY A 383 15.57 -4.24 5.64
N HIS A 384 14.39 -3.92 6.15
CA HIS A 384 13.10 -4.21 5.52
C HIS A 384 12.98 -3.79 4.05
N MET A 385 13.40 -2.57 3.71
CA MET A 385 13.30 -2.05 2.35
C MET A 385 14.35 -2.65 1.41
N ALA A 386 15.50 -3.06 1.95
CA ALA A 386 16.55 -3.67 1.16
C ALA A 386 16.14 -5.06 0.62
N LEU A 387 15.17 -5.73 1.23
CA LEU A 387 14.59 -6.99 0.72
C LEU A 387 14.10 -6.90 -0.73
N LEU A 388 13.70 -5.71 -1.17
CA LEU A 388 13.19 -5.46 -2.53
C LEU A 388 14.26 -5.55 -3.62
N THR A 389 15.52 -5.28 -3.28
CA THR A 389 16.60 -5.13 -4.28
C THR A 389 17.90 -5.86 -3.92
N GLU A 390 17.93 -6.59 -2.81
CA GLU A 390 19.12 -7.29 -2.31
C GLU A 390 19.45 -8.51 -3.18
N PRO A 391 20.66 -8.64 -3.73
CA PRO A 391 21.05 -9.78 -4.58
C PRO A 391 20.90 -11.14 -3.89
N ARG A 392 21.14 -11.22 -2.58
CA ARG A 392 21.00 -12.48 -1.80
C ARG A 392 19.55 -12.95 -1.71
N VAL A 393 18.59 -12.00 -1.66
CA VAL A 393 17.15 -12.28 -1.72
C VAL A 393 16.80 -12.88 -3.07
N TYR A 394 17.23 -12.23 -4.17
CA TYR A 394 17.01 -12.77 -5.51
C TYR A 394 17.65 -14.15 -5.70
N ALA A 395 18.87 -14.34 -5.24
CA ALA A 395 19.56 -15.65 -5.32
C ALA A 395 18.76 -16.76 -4.63
N GLN A 396 18.13 -16.47 -3.49
CA GLN A 396 17.27 -17.41 -2.77
C GLN A 396 15.97 -17.69 -3.54
N VAL A 397 15.33 -16.68 -4.11
CA VAL A 397 14.15 -16.81 -4.98
C VAL A 397 14.48 -17.69 -6.20
N ALA A 398 15.58 -17.38 -6.88
CA ALA A 398 16.05 -18.13 -8.05
C ALA A 398 16.35 -19.61 -7.73
N ARG A 399 16.90 -19.89 -6.53
CA ARG A 399 17.11 -21.27 -6.07
C ARG A 399 15.78 -22.02 -5.97
N TRP A 400 14.78 -21.44 -5.34
CA TRP A 400 13.48 -22.08 -5.19
C TRP A 400 12.76 -22.31 -6.52
N LEU A 401 12.89 -21.38 -7.47
CA LEU A 401 12.32 -21.53 -8.81
C LEU A 401 12.98 -22.67 -9.60
N ARG A 402 14.32 -22.83 -9.50
CA ARG A 402 15.03 -23.96 -10.12
C ARG A 402 14.63 -25.30 -9.53
N GLU A 403 14.36 -25.36 -8.23
CA GLU A 403 13.92 -26.59 -7.55
C GLU A 403 12.50 -27.04 -7.94
N LEU A 404 11.65 -26.11 -8.44
CA LEU A 404 10.31 -26.43 -8.95
C LEU A 404 10.28 -26.73 -10.45
N ALA A 405 11.31 -26.34 -11.20
CA ALA A 405 11.40 -26.72 -12.60
C ALA A 405 11.49 -28.24 -12.73
N PRO A 406 10.67 -28.91 -13.55
CA PRO A 406 10.83 -30.33 -13.83
C PRO A 406 12.22 -30.53 -14.45
N ALA A 407 12.92 -31.63 -14.02
CA ALA A 407 14.21 -32.02 -14.52
C ALA A 407 14.14 -32.39 -16.02
#